data_7e8c3a1ba4afa1cdf52a0c8a039a2f89
#
_entry.id   7e8c3a1ba4afa1cdf52a0c8a039a2f89
#
_cell.length_a   1.000
_cell.length_b   1.000
_cell.length_c   1.000
_cell.angle_alpha   90.00
_cell.angle_beta   90.00
_cell.angle_gamma   90.00
#
_symmetry.space_group_name_H-M   'P 1'
#
loop_
_entity.id
_entity.type
_entity.pdbx_description
1 polymer ?
#
loop_
_entity_poly.entity_id
_entity_poly.type
_entity_poly.pdbx_seq_one_letter_code
_entity_poly.pdbx_strand_id
1 'polypeptide(L)'
;METMRAVAITGERACALVERPKPRPWGWYAVVRILVAPMCTEYKAYKNGWVGDWLGHEAAGVVEEVAGPCRVKPGERVLVLPQNPCGGCELCLSGEYVLCQDEPNVLELTGNSYGTSTYSQFLVKADWQLPRIPDELSIEEGSMACCALGPAFGAMRLTGLGPHQTVLITGLGPVGLGAVVCAKDVGARVIAVDGAPFRQNLARELGADLVLDHADPDLLRRVREATRDGRGVDQAIECAGVPEAHRLCVDAVRRRGVIGLVGEGGAFELKASDDCLRKQLTILGSWYYKRQDVEPLFRLIARNRSKIRTMITHRFPMSRVQEAFELQLRAETGKVLLDPWA
;
A
#
# COMPACT_ATOMS: atom_id res chain seq x y z
N MET A 1 15.61 21.44 -22.99
CA MET A 1 15.16 21.08 -21.62
C MET A 1 15.36 19.58 -21.51
N GLU A 2 15.95 19.10 -20.43
CA GLU A 2 16.14 17.63 -20.23
C GLU A 2 14.78 16.96 -20.07
N THR A 3 14.57 15.82 -20.74
CA THR A 3 13.31 15.06 -20.70
C THR A 3 13.49 13.74 -19.95
N MET A 4 12.38 13.15 -19.55
CA MET A 4 12.29 11.84 -18.95
C MET A 4 11.12 11.05 -19.53
N ARG A 5 11.16 9.73 -19.43
CA ARG A 5 10.04 8.86 -19.79
C ARG A 5 9.07 8.71 -18.63
N ALA A 6 7.76 8.65 -18.96
CA ALA A 6 6.68 8.36 -18.04
C ALA A 6 5.64 7.49 -18.71
N VAL A 7 4.80 6.80 -17.92
CA VAL A 7 3.66 6.02 -18.43
C VAL A 7 2.43 6.90 -18.51
N ALA A 8 1.72 6.82 -19.63
CA ALA A 8 0.40 7.42 -19.80
C ALA A 8 -0.64 6.35 -20.17
N ILE A 9 -1.84 6.44 -19.60
CA ILE A 9 -3.02 5.71 -20.07
C ILE A 9 -3.59 6.50 -21.25
N THR A 10 -3.74 5.85 -22.40
CA THR A 10 -4.20 6.47 -23.65
C THR A 10 -5.63 6.07 -24.02
N GLY A 11 -6.20 5.10 -23.31
CA GLY A 11 -7.56 4.60 -23.51
C GLY A 11 -7.83 3.36 -22.66
N GLU A 12 -8.98 2.76 -22.85
CA GLU A 12 -9.35 1.51 -22.18
C GLU A 12 -8.35 0.40 -22.54
N ARG A 13 -7.71 -0.15 -21.54
CA ARG A 13 -6.66 -1.18 -21.65
C ARG A 13 -5.53 -0.80 -22.63
N ALA A 14 -5.23 0.49 -22.71
CA ALA A 14 -4.17 1.02 -23.54
C ALA A 14 -3.30 2.01 -22.76
N CYS A 15 -1.99 1.84 -22.87
CA CYS A 15 -1.00 2.76 -22.30
C CYS A 15 0.23 2.87 -23.20
N ALA A 16 0.98 3.95 -23.02
CA ALA A 16 2.20 4.23 -23.77
C ALA A 16 3.25 4.90 -22.89
N LEU A 17 4.51 4.80 -23.30
CA LEU A 17 5.56 5.66 -22.78
C LEU A 17 5.48 7.02 -23.47
N VAL A 18 5.53 8.08 -22.69
CA VAL A 18 5.54 9.46 -23.15
C VAL A 18 6.75 10.20 -22.60
N GLU A 19 7.22 11.19 -23.35
CA GLU A 19 8.26 12.10 -22.85
C GLU A 19 7.63 13.25 -22.08
N ARG A 20 8.26 13.60 -20.95
CA ARG A 20 7.88 14.73 -20.10
C ARG A 20 9.12 15.50 -19.69
N PRO A 21 9.00 16.79 -19.34
CA PRO A 21 10.13 17.53 -18.79
C PRO A 21 10.62 16.87 -17.50
N LYS A 22 11.95 16.69 -17.37
CA LYS A 22 12.55 16.29 -16.10
C LYS A 22 12.31 17.40 -15.07
N PRO A 23 11.79 17.11 -13.87
CA PRO A 23 11.57 18.13 -12.85
C PRO A 23 12.90 18.68 -12.33
N ARG A 24 12.85 19.92 -11.81
CA ARG A 24 13.98 20.59 -11.18
C ARG A 24 13.73 20.72 -9.67
N PRO A 25 14.76 20.67 -8.84
CA PRO A 25 14.60 20.89 -7.42
C PRO A 25 14.24 22.35 -7.13
N TRP A 26 13.52 22.58 -6.04
CA TRP A 26 13.14 23.92 -5.61
C TRP A 26 13.01 23.99 -4.08
N GLY A 27 13.65 24.97 -3.43
CA GLY A 27 13.59 25.10 -1.97
C GLY A 27 14.01 23.79 -1.28
N TRP A 28 13.13 23.21 -0.46
CA TRP A 28 13.34 21.90 0.18
C TRP A 28 12.80 20.71 -0.62
N TYR A 29 12.38 20.91 -1.86
CA TYR A 29 11.99 19.83 -2.76
C TYR A 29 13.19 19.29 -3.50
N ALA A 30 13.46 18.00 -3.34
CA ALA A 30 14.54 17.28 -4.01
C ALA A 30 14.00 16.53 -5.24
N VAL A 31 14.84 16.34 -6.24
CA VAL A 31 14.58 15.43 -7.36
C VAL A 31 15.10 14.05 -6.99
N VAL A 32 14.26 13.04 -7.16
CA VAL A 32 14.61 11.63 -6.95
C VAL A 32 14.65 10.92 -8.29
N ARG A 33 15.74 10.23 -8.57
CA ARG A 33 15.85 9.24 -9.63
C ARG A 33 15.21 7.96 -9.15
N ILE A 34 14.07 7.60 -9.73
CA ILE A 34 13.31 6.41 -9.34
C ILE A 34 14.06 5.18 -9.85
N LEU A 35 14.35 4.23 -8.96
CA LEU A 35 14.97 2.95 -9.31
C LEU A 35 13.94 1.82 -9.35
N VAL A 36 12.87 1.96 -8.58
CA VAL A 36 11.77 1.01 -8.56
C VAL A 36 10.46 1.74 -8.27
N ALA A 37 9.43 1.44 -9.05
CA ALA A 37 8.05 1.89 -8.82
C ALA A 37 7.14 0.67 -8.60
N PRO A 38 6.78 0.37 -7.33
CA PRO A 38 5.83 -0.69 -7.04
C PRO A 38 4.45 -0.37 -7.62
N MET A 39 3.78 -1.37 -8.21
CA MET A 39 2.45 -1.22 -8.78
C MET A 39 1.36 -1.52 -7.74
N CYS A 40 0.28 -0.75 -7.77
CA CYS A 40 -0.86 -0.89 -6.87
C CYS A 40 -2.18 -0.90 -7.65
N THR A 41 -3.05 0.07 -7.42
CA THR A 41 -4.42 0.12 -7.95
C THR A 41 -4.55 0.81 -9.31
N GLU A 42 -3.47 1.29 -9.89
CA GLU A 42 -3.45 1.99 -11.18
C GLU A 42 -4.00 1.14 -12.33
N TYR A 43 -3.96 -0.20 -12.20
CA TYR A 43 -4.63 -1.10 -13.16
C TYR A 43 -6.14 -0.84 -13.28
N LYS A 44 -6.79 -0.22 -12.25
CA LYS A 44 -8.20 0.18 -12.32
C LYS A 44 -8.38 1.33 -13.33
N ALA A 45 -7.48 2.31 -13.32
CA ALA A 45 -7.47 3.40 -14.29
C ALA A 45 -7.21 2.88 -15.71
N TYR A 46 -6.25 1.97 -15.86
CA TYR A 46 -5.96 1.28 -17.12
C TYR A 46 -7.18 0.51 -17.64
N LYS A 47 -7.82 -0.31 -16.79
CA LYS A 47 -9.02 -1.07 -17.14
C LYS A 47 -10.17 -0.18 -17.61
N ASN A 48 -10.37 0.96 -16.94
CA ASN A 48 -11.51 1.84 -17.16
C ASN A 48 -11.24 2.92 -18.23
N GLY A 49 -10.03 2.98 -18.79
CA GLY A 49 -9.66 3.95 -19.80
C GLY A 49 -9.60 5.39 -19.29
N TRP A 50 -9.22 5.59 -18.02
CA TRP A 50 -9.03 6.94 -17.46
C TRP A 50 -7.74 7.52 -18.01
N VAL A 51 -7.87 8.28 -19.11
CA VAL A 51 -6.75 8.88 -19.83
C VAL A 51 -5.99 9.86 -18.94
N GLY A 52 -4.67 9.71 -18.88
CA GLY A 52 -3.78 10.57 -18.11
C GLY A 52 -2.41 9.93 -17.87
N ASP A 53 -1.49 10.73 -17.35
CA ASP A 53 -0.10 10.33 -17.08
C ASP A 53 0.32 10.56 -15.62
N TRP A 54 -0.64 10.76 -14.74
CA TRP A 54 -0.46 10.94 -13.30
C TRP A 54 -0.54 9.59 -12.56
N LEU A 55 0.34 8.65 -12.95
CA LEU A 55 0.28 7.28 -12.49
C LEU A 55 1.34 6.98 -11.42
N GLY A 56 0.93 6.15 -10.48
CA GLY A 56 1.80 5.68 -9.40
C GLY A 56 1.89 6.64 -8.23
N HIS A 57 1.98 6.04 -7.06
CA HIS A 57 2.10 6.73 -5.76
C HIS A 57 3.16 6.08 -4.88
N GLU A 58 3.85 5.08 -5.38
CA GLU A 58 4.89 4.33 -4.68
C GLU A 58 6.20 4.41 -5.47
N ALA A 59 7.29 4.75 -4.80
CA ALA A 59 8.62 4.67 -5.39
C ALA A 59 9.70 4.51 -4.33
N ALA A 60 10.83 3.97 -4.76
CA ALA A 60 12.10 4.07 -4.07
C ALA A 60 13.19 4.39 -5.10
N GLY A 61 14.19 5.14 -4.68
CA GLY A 61 15.23 5.58 -5.60
C GLY A 61 16.41 6.22 -4.90
N VAL A 62 17.09 7.07 -5.64
CA VAL A 62 18.25 7.81 -5.17
C VAL A 62 17.99 9.29 -5.36
N VAL A 63 18.32 10.10 -4.36
CA VAL A 63 18.29 11.56 -4.49
C VAL A 63 19.24 11.97 -5.60
N GLU A 64 18.71 12.58 -6.63
CA GLU A 64 19.47 13.03 -7.82
C GLU A 64 20.02 14.43 -7.62
N GLU A 65 19.13 15.36 -7.21
CA GLU A 65 19.46 16.78 -7.15
C GLU A 65 18.67 17.49 -6.04
N VAL A 66 19.30 18.50 -5.43
CA VAL A 66 18.71 19.40 -4.44
C VAL A 66 19.02 20.85 -4.79
N ALA A 67 18.10 21.78 -4.52
CA ALA A 67 18.29 23.20 -4.84
C ALA A 67 19.12 23.96 -3.79
N GLY A 68 19.22 23.44 -2.56
CA GLY A 68 19.86 24.10 -1.43
C GLY A 68 19.90 23.22 -0.19
N PRO A 69 19.93 23.79 1.01
CA PRO A 69 19.91 23.01 2.24
C PRO A 69 18.65 22.12 2.31
N CYS A 70 18.86 20.82 2.29
CA CYS A 70 17.84 19.78 2.37
C CYS A 70 18.23 18.76 3.44
N ARG A 71 17.23 18.05 3.98
CA ARG A 71 17.42 16.92 4.92
C ARG A 71 18.05 15.71 4.25
N VAL A 72 17.96 15.62 2.93
CA VAL A 72 18.53 14.57 2.10
C VAL A 72 19.66 15.10 1.23
N LYS A 73 20.56 14.22 0.80
CA LYS A 73 21.72 14.57 -0.03
C LYS A 73 21.73 13.75 -1.32
N PRO A 74 22.25 14.28 -2.44
CA PRO A 74 22.48 13.51 -3.65
C PRO A 74 23.23 12.21 -3.35
N GLY A 75 22.78 11.10 -3.97
CA GLY A 75 23.30 9.76 -3.74
C GLY A 75 22.63 8.97 -2.62
N GLU A 76 21.84 9.59 -1.73
CA GLU A 76 21.13 8.85 -0.68
C GLU A 76 19.97 8.03 -1.25
N ARG A 77 19.86 6.79 -0.78
CA ARG A 77 18.76 5.87 -1.11
C ARG A 77 17.54 6.20 -0.27
N VAL A 78 16.42 6.49 -0.92
CA VAL A 78 15.22 6.99 -0.25
C VAL A 78 13.96 6.24 -0.67
N LEU A 79 13.06 6.09 0.29
CA LEU A 79 11.66 5.77 0.06
C LEU A 79 10.92 7.06 -0.26
N VAL A 80 10.02 7.03 -1.22
CA VAL A 80 9.12 8.17 -1.52
C VAL A 80 7.79 7.91 -0.83
N LEU A 81 7.48 8.71 0.19
CA LEU A 81 6.19 8.63 0.87
C LEU A 81 5.06 9.13 -0.05
N PRO A 82 3.86 8.51 0.02
CA PRO A 82 2.73 8.91 -0.81
C PRO A 82 2.21 10.31 -0.46
N GLN A 83 1.32 10.85 -1.30
CA GLN A 83 0.71 12.16 -1.19
C GLN A 83 1.73 13.33 -1.22
N ASN A 84 1.24 14.56 -1.26
CA ASN A 84 2.06 15.78 -1.28
C ASN A 84 1.61 16.76 -0.18
N PRO A 85 1.69 16.38 1.09
CA PRO A 85 1.21 17.18 2.21
C PRO A 85 2.03 18.45 2.42
N CYS A 86 1.42 19.46 3.03
CA CYS A 86 2.04 20.77 3.27
C CYS A 86 3.20 20.74 4.27
N GLY A 87 3.25 19.76 5.18
CA GLY A 87 4.27 19.65 6.21
C GLY A 87 4.11 20.60 7.41
N GLY A 88 3.13 21.52 7.39
CA GLY A 88 2.98 22.57 8.41
C GLY A 88 1.64 22.59 9.15
N CYS A 89 0.59 21.93 8.66
CA CYS A 89 -0.68 21.86 9.38
C CYS A 89 -0.61 20.89 10.57
N GLU A 90 -1.60 20.96 11.47
CA GLU A 90 -1.66 20.14 12.69
C GLU A 90 -1.53 18.64 12.38
N LEU A 91 -2.22 18.14 11.34
CA LEU A 91 -2.16 16.74 10.95
C LEU A 91 -0.77 16.33 10.45
N CYS A 92 -0.13 17.17 9.65
CA CYS A 92 1.25 16.91 9.22
C CYS A 92 2.24 16.88 10.38
N LEU A 93 2.12 17.85 11.31
CA LEU A 93 3.01 17.96 12.47
C LEU A 93 2.82 16.81 13.46
N SER A 94 1.61 16.25 13.57
CA SER A 94 1.33 15.05 14.38
C SER A 94 1.75 13.74 13.70
N GLY A 95 2.23 13.82 12.45
CA GLY A 95 2.65 12.66 11.66
C GLY A 95 1.56 12.04 10.80
N GLU A 96 0.34 12.55 10.86
CA GLU A 96 -0.83 12.14 10.05
C GLU A 96 -0.80 12.81 8.66
N TYR A 97 0.35 12.81 8.00
CA TYR A 97 0.62 13.57 6.79
C TYR A 97 -0.32 13.22 5.62
N VAL A 98 -0.78 11.98 5.54
CA VAL A 98 -1.72 11.52 4.50
C VAL A 98 -3.12 12.14 4.65
N LEU A 99 -3.43 12.69 5.81
CA LEU A 99 -4.69 13.37 6.10
C LEU A 99 -4.56 14.90 5.99
N CYS A 100 -3.50 15.39 5.36
CA CYS A 100 -3.28 16.82 5.15
C CYS A 100 -4.51 17.47 4.47
N GLN A 101 -4.94 18.60 5.01
CA GLN A 101 -6.07 19.38 4.46
C GLN A 101 -5.62 20.59 3.63
N ASP A 102 -4.32 20.87 3.62
CA ASP A 102 -3.69 22.02 2.97
C ASP A 102 -2.64 21.57 1.95
N GLU A 103 -2.97 20.55 1.14
CA GLU A 103 -2.03 20.01 0.14
C GLU A 103 -1.68 21.10 -0.91
N PRO A 104 -0.39 21.44 -1.06
CA PRO A 104 0.04 22.41 -2.06
C PRO A 104 -0.03 21.79 -3.47
N ASN A 105 -0.30 22.61 -4.46
CA ASN A 105 -0.01 22.26 -5.84
C ASN A 105 1.53 22.27 -6.05
N VAL A 106 2.15 21.10 -5.91
CA VAL A 106 3.61 20.96 -5.96
C VAL A 106 4.19 21.44 -7.29
N LEU A 107 3.51 21.21 -8.40
CA LEU A 107 4.00 21.63 -9.72
C LEU A 107 4.02 23.14 -9.83
N GLU A 108 2.94 23.80 -9.44
CA GLU A 108 2.86 25.26 -9.41
C GLU A 108 3.87 25.84 -8.43
N LEU A 109 3.94 25.31 -7.20
CA LEU A 109 4.87 25.76 -6.16
C LEU A 109 6.34 25.68 -6.60
N THR A 110 6.72 24.60 -7.27
CA THR A 110 8.11 24.37 -7.71
C THR A 110 8.42 24.91 -9.12
N GLY A 111 7.41 25.43 -9.81
CA GLY A 111 7.55 25.87 -11.20
C GLY A 111 7.78 24.73 -12.20
N ASN A 112 7.51 23.50 -11.81
CA ASN A 112 7.58 22.34 -12.69
C ASN A 112 6.24 22.11 -13.39
N SER A 113 6.27 21.64 -14.63
CA SER A 113 5.07 21.26 -15.38
C SER A 113 4.72 19.78 -15.24
N TYR A 114 5.63 18.97 -14.69
CA TYR A 114 5.50 17.55 -14.43
C TYR A 114 6.47 17.11 -13.33
N GLY A 115 6.21 15.99 -12.65
CA GLY A 115 7.19 15.41 -11.73
C GLY A 115 6.65 14.91 -10.39
N THR A 116 5.35 14.63 -10.26
CA THR A 116 4.77 14.02 -9.05
C THR A 116 4.35 12.56 -9.24
N SER A 117 4.33 12.07 -10.48
CA SER A 117 4.02 10.67 -10.83
C SER A 117 5.20 9.75 -10.53
N THR A 118 4.93 8.53 -10.05
CA THR A 118 6.00 7.56 -9.78
C THR A 118 6.23 6.55 -10.90
N TYR A 119 5.30 6.41 -11.88
CA TYR A 119 5.58 5.64 -13.09
C TYR A 119 6.33 6.48 -14.12
N SER A 120 7.46 7.01 -13.67
CA SER A 120 8.37 7.88 -14.41
C SER A 120 9.82 7.68 -13.95
N GLN A 121 10.77 8.24 -14.67
CA GLN A 121 12.19 8.12 -14.34
C GLN A 121 12.62 9.03 -13.17
N PHE A 122 11.97 10.17 -13.02
CA PHE A 122 12.25 11.15 -11.97
C PHE A 122 10.97 11.71 -11.37
N LEU A 123 11.05 12.11 -10.12
CA LEU A 123 10.01 12.89 -9.47
C LEU A 123 10.62 13.98 -8.58
N VAL A 124 9.83 15.01 -8.27
CA VAL A 124 10.14 16.02 -7.26
C VAL A 124 9.32 15.75 -5.99
N LYS A 125 9.98 15.83 -4.82
CA LYS A 125 9.35 15.51 -3.53
C LYS A 125 9.94 16.34 -2.41
N ALA A 126 9.12 16.73 -1.43
CA ALA A 126 9.60 17.39 -0.24
C ALA A 126 10.59 16.51 0.54
N ASP A 127 11.68 17.05 1.01
CA ASP A 127 12.81 16.33 1.62
C ASP A 127 12.41 15.51 2.86
N TRP A 128 11.46 15.99 3.66
CA TRP A 128 10.97 15.31 4.85
C TRP A 128 10.09 14.09 4.53
N GLN A 129 9.63 13.96 3.27
CA GLN A 129 8.91 12.81 2.74
C GLN A 129 9.82 11.77 2.08
N LEU A 130 11.12 11.94 2.20
CA LEU A 130 12.15 11.07 1.64
C LEU A 130 12.97 10.39 2.75
N PRO A 131 12.36 9.49 3.56
CA PRO A 131 13.13 8.76 4.56
C PRO A 131 14.20 7.90 3.89
N ARG A 132 15.41 7.92 4.45
CA ARG A 132 16.52 7.09 4.00
C ARG A 132 16.20 5.62 4.21
N ILE A 133 16.42 4.81 3.18
CA ILE A 133 16.34 3.35 3.27
C ILE A 133 17.62 2.85 3.98
N PRO A 134 17.49 2.06 5.07
CA PRO A 134 18.62 1.46 5.77
C PRO A 134 19.54 0.67 4.83
N ASP A 135 20.86 0.70 5.11
CA ASP A 135 21.85 0.10 4.22
C ASP A 135 21.74 -1.42 4.09
N GLU A 136 21.19 -2.08 5.11
CA GLU A 136 20.91 -3.52 5.10
C GLU A 136 19.73 -3.93 4.21
N LEU A 137 18.86 -3.00 3.80
CA LEU A 137 17.74 -3.28 2.89
C LEU A 137 18.13 -2.97 1.45
N SER A 138 17.69 -3.79 0.51
CA SER A 138 17.74 -3.42 -0.90
C SER A 138 16.72 -2.32 -1.21
N ILE A 139 16.85 -1.65 -2.35
CA ILE A 139 15.87 -0.66 -2.83
C ILE A 139 14.48 -1.29 -2.95
N GLU A 140 14.40 -2.50 -3.51
CA GLU A 140 13.15 -3.23 -3.66
C GLU A 140 12.52 -3.57 -2.30
N GLU A 141 13.31 -4.10 -1.36
CA GLU A 141 12.83 -4.40 -0.01
C GLU A 141 12.32 -3.12 0.69
N GLY A 142 13.08 -2.02 0.59
CA GLY A 142 12.69 -0.73 1.15
C GLY A 142 11.41 -0.17 0.54
N SER A 143 11.21 -0.34 -0.77
CA SER A 143 10.01 0.12 -1.46
C SER A 143 8.71 -0.53 -0.98
N MET A 144 8.80 -1.73 -0.40
CA MET A 144 7.64 -2.45 0.14
C MET A 144 7.02 -1.75 1.36
N ALA A 145 7.75 -0.83 1.98
CA ALA A 145 7.22 0.02 3.06
C ALA A 145 6.16 1.03 2.56
N CYS A 146 6.07 1.32 1.26
CA CYS A 146 5.03 2.19 0.73
C CYS A 146 3.64 1.60 0.94
N CYS A 147 3.07 1.00 -0.08
CA CYS A 147 1.68 0.55 -0.06
C CYS A 147 1.54 -0.96 0.20
N ALA A 148 2.58 -1.77 0.00
CA ALA A 148 2.46 -3.20 0.21
C ALA A 148 2.29 -3.57 1.69
N LEU A 149 3.09 -2.98 2.59
CA LEU A 149 3.00 -3.23 4.03
C LEU A 149 2.42 -2.02 4.79
N GLY A 150 2.71 -0.81 4.34
CA GLY A 150 2.41 0.42 5.07
C GLY A 150 0.96 0.54 5.55
N PRO A 151 -0.06 0.46 4.66
CA PRO A 151 -1.46 0.60 5.07
C PRO A 151 -1.90 -0.46 6.09
N ALA A 152 -1.49 -1.72 5.88
CA ALA A 152 -1.79 -2.79 6.82
C ALA A 152 -1.09 -2.60 8.18
N PHE A 153 0.17 -2.16 8.17
CA PHE A 153 0.92 -1.83 9.37
C PHE A 153 0.24 -0.69 10.15
N GLY A 154 -0.14 0.38 9.46
CA GLY A 154 -0.88 1.51 10.05
C GLY A 154 -2.20 1.07 10.68
N ALA A 155 -2.99 0.27 9.96
CA ALA A 155 -4.24 -0.28 10.45
C ALA A 155 -4.05 -1.11 11.73
N MET A 156 -3.06 -2.00 11.74
CA MET A 156 -2.78 -2.86 12.92
C MET A 156 -2.27 -2.06 14.12
N ARG A 157 -1.51 -0.99 13.88
CA ARG A 157 -1.13 -0.03 14.93
C ARG A 157 -2.35 0.68 15.50
N LEU A 158 -3.26 1.13 14.62
CA LEU A 158 -4.46 1.85 15.01
C LEU A 158 -5.46 0.95 15.74
N THR A 159 -5.65 -0.29 15.28
CA THR A 159 -6.55 -1.27 15.92
C THR A 159 -5.95 -1.93 17.15
N GLY A 160 -4.64 -1.78 17.39
CA GLY A 160 -3.94 -2.39 18.52
C GLY A 160 -3.85 -3.92 18.41
N LEU A 161 -3.60 -4.46 17.19
CA LEU A 161 -3.41 -5.90 17.02
C LEU A 161 -2.18 -6.35 17.82
N GLY A 162 -2.40 -7.32 18.71
CA GLY A 162 -1.37 -7.87 19.58
C GLY A 162 -1.13 -9.37 19.37
N PRO A 163 -0.12 -9.92 20.08
CA PRO A 163 0.17 -11.36 20.04
C PRO A 163 -1.01 -12.18 20.59
N HIS A 164 -1.12 -13.40 20.11
CA HIS A 164 -2.15 -14.38 20.49
C HIS A 164 -3.60 -14.01 20.13
N GLN A 165 -3.83 -12.87 19.49
CA GLN A 165 -5.12 -12.55 18.89
C GLN A 165 -5.31 -13.28 17.56
N THR A 166 -6.56 -13.55 17.21
CA THR A 166 -6.92 -14.06 15.88
C THR A 166 -7.42 -12.90 15.03
N VAL A 167 -6.81 -12.70 13.87
CA VAL A 167 -7.20 -11.67 12.89
C VAL A 167 -7.70 -12.31 11.60
N LEU A 168 -8.83 -11.80 11.10
CA LEU A 168 -9.33 -12.07 9.76
C LEU A 168 -8.76 -11.02 8.80
N ILE A 169 -8.19 -11.44 7.68
CA ILE A 169 -7.74 -10.57 6.60
C ILE A 169 -8.54 -10.91 5.35
N THR A 170 -9.28 -9.94 4.80
CA THR A 170 -10.07 -10.11 3.57
C THR A 170 -9.42 -9.36 2.42
N GLY A 171 -9.31 -10.04 1.24
CA GLY A 171 -8.59 -9.52 0.08
C GLY A 171 -7.08 -9.66 0.21
N LEU A 172 -6.51 -10.58 -0.58
CA LEU A 172 -5.08 -10.91 -0.57
C LEU A 172 -4.32 -10.27 -1.76
N GLY A 173 -4.72 -9.06 -2.13
CA GLY A 173 -3.89 -8.19 -2.96
C GLY A 173 -2.59 -7.81 -2.22
N PRO A 174 -1.72 -6.97 -2.80
CA PRO A 174 -0.45 -6.60 -2.17
C PRO A 174 -0.59 -6.12 -0.73
N VAL A 175 -1.62 -5.33 -0.41
CA VAL A 175 -1.89 -4.84 0.95
C VAL A 175 -2.30 -5.97 1.90
N GLY A 176 -3.21 -6.86 1.45
CA GLY A 176 -3.63 -7.99 2.28
C GLY A 176 -2.51 -9.02 2.53
N LEU A 177 -1.66 -9.28 1.53
CA LEU A 177 -0.45 -10.09 1.72
C LEU A 177 0.51 -9.42 2.70
N GLY A 178 0.67 -8.08 2.62
CA GLY A 178 1.39 -7.29 3.60
C GLY A 178 0.79 -7.41 5.00
N ALA A 179 -0.55 -7.42 5.10
CA ALA A 179 -1.26 -7.63 6.35
C ALA A 179 -0.94 -9.01 6.96
N VAL A 180 -0.85 -10.06 6.14
CA VAL A 180 -0.41 -11.40 6.63
C VAL A 180 0.98 -11.32 7.25
N VAL A 181 1.94 -10.69 6.58
CA VAL A 181 3.32 -10.55 7.10
C VAL A 181 3.33 -9.75 8.40
N CYS A 182 2.65 -8.60 8.44
CA CYS A 182 2.58 -7.74 9.63
C CYS A 182 1.92 -8.46 10.81
N ALA A 183 0.81 -9.15 10.60
CA ALA A 183 0.11 -9.90 11.64
C ALA A 183 0.95 -11.07 12.19
N LYS A 184 1.68 -11.77 11.32
CA LYS A 184 2.59 -12.84 11.75
C LYS A 184 3.80 -12.31 12.50
N ASP A 185 4.29 -11.11 12.16
CA ASP A 185 5.42 -10.48 12.89
C ASP A 185 5.05 -10.12 14.34
N VAL A 186 3.80 -9.72 14.60
CA VAL A 186 3.32 -9.48 15.97
C VAL A 186 2.88 -10.73 16.73
N GLY A 187 2.90 -11.90 16.09
CA GLY A 187 2.52 -13.19 16.72
C GLY A 187 1.02 -13.47 16.73
N ALA A 188 0.25 -12.83 15.87
CA ALA A 188 -1.18 -13.11 15.71
C ALA A 188 -1.44 -14.40 14.94
N ARG A 189 -2.58 -15.03 15.17
CA ARG A 189 -3.15 -16.09 14.34
C ARG A 189 -3.89 -15.43 13.16
N VAL A 190 -3.59 -15.85 11.93
CA VAL A 190 -4.11 -15.24 10.71
C VAL A 190 -5.06 -16.19 9.99
N ILE A 191 -6.29 -15.73 9.80
CA ILE A 191 -7.27 -16.31 8.87
C ILE A 191 -7.36 -15.37 7.67
N ALA A 192 -7.07 -15.86 6.47
CA ALA A 192 -7.01 -15.05 5.25
C ALA A 192 -8.08 -15.52 4.25
N VAL A 193 -8.72 -14.58 3.54
CA VAL A 193 -9.80 -14.86 2.59
C VAL A 193 -9.56 -14.13 1.28
N ASP A 194 -9.57 -14.88 0.17
CA ASP A 194 -9.52 -14.35 -1.21
C ASP A 194 -10.10 -15.39 -2.17
N GLY A 195 -10.45 -14.98 -3.39
CA GLY A 195 -10.91 -15.89 -4.45
C GLY A 195 -9.84 -16.32 -5.44
N ALA A 196 -8.67 -15.65 -5.45
CA ALA A 196 -7.62 -15.95 -6.40
C ALA A 196 -6.68 -17.05 -5.88
N PRO A 197 -6.62 -18.23 -6.52
CA PRO A 197 -5.77 -19.34 -6.06
C PRO A 197 -4.30 -18.97 -5.92
N PHE A 198 -3.78 -18.15 -6.84
CA PHE A 198 -2.40 -17.64 -6.77
C PHE A 198 -2.14 -16.89 -5.46
N ARG A 199 -3.01 -15.95 -5.10
CA ARG A 199 -2.90 -15.14 -3.88
C ARG A 199 -3.14 -15.94 -2.61
N GLN A 200 -4.05 -16.92 -2.65
CA GLN A 200 -4.26 -17.86 -1.55
C GLN A 200 -2.99 -18.68 -1.26
N ASN A 201 -2.33 -19.20 -2.30
CA ASN A 201 -1.07 -19.95 -2.15
C ASN A 201 0.03 -19.05 -1.55
N LEU A 202 0.16 -17.85 -2.08
CA LEU A 202 1.13 -16.89 -1.57
C LEU A 202 0.90 -16.53 -0.10
N ALA A 203 -0.36 -16.36 0.33
CA ALA A 203 -0.70 -16.13 1.74
C ALA A 203 -0.31 -17.31 2.64
N ARG A 204 -0.44 -18.57 2.17
CA ARG A 204 0.05 -19.75 2.90
C ARG A 204 1.57 -19.73 3.05
N GLU A 205 2.31 -19.41 1.99
CA GLU A 205 3.77 -19.29 2.02
C GLU A 205 4.24 -18.18 2.97
N LEU A 206 3.47 -17.09 3.07
CA LEU A 206 3.74 -15.99 4.01
C LEU A 206 3.39 -16.33 5.45
N GLY A 207 2.72 -17.45 5.70
CA GLY A 207 2.45 -18.00 7.02
C GLY A 207 1.05 -17.74 7.56
N ALA A 208 0.05 -17.49 6.71
CA ALA A 208 -1.37 -17.50 7.14
C ALA A 208 -1.73 -18.88 7.71
N ASP A 209 -2.35 -18.92 8.88
CA ASP A 209 -2.67 -20.17 9.60
C ASP A 209 -3.86 -20.92 8.98
N LEU A 210 -4.76 -20.17 8.33
CA LEU A 210 -5.88 -20.70 7.57
C LEU A 210 -6.15 -19.78 6.38
N VAL A 211 -6.33 -20.37 5.18
CA VAL A 211 -6.68 -19.63 3.97
C VAL A 211 -7.94 -20.24 3.38
N LEU A 212 -8.97 -19.42 3.20
CA LEU A 212 -10.30 -19.81 2.74
C LEU A 212 -10.65 -19.11 1.43
N ASP A 213 -11.50 -19.75 0.65
CA ASP A 213 -12.09 -19.16 -0.53
C ASP A 213 -13.28 -18.27 -0.13
N HIS A 214 -13.40 -17.09 -0.73
CA HIS A 214 -14.55 -16.21 -0.48
C HIS A 214 -15.87 -16.80 -0.99
N ALA A 215 -15.83 -17.71 -1.97
CA ALA A 215 -16.99 -18.39 -2.51
C ALA A 215 -17.43 -19.61 -1.70
N ASP A 216 -16.73 -19.97 -0.62
CA ASP A 216 -17.09 -21.08 0.25
C ASP A 216 -18.46 -20.80 0.91
N PRO A 217 -19.49 -21.64 0.69
CA PRO A 217 -20.82 -21.41 1.28
C PRO A 217 -20.83 -21.50 2.81
N ASP A 218 -19.82 -22.13 3.38
CA ASP A 218 -19.64 -22.28 4.83
C ASP A 218 -18.61 -21.28 5.42
N LEU A 219 -18.19 -20.28 4.63
CA LEU A 219 -17.09 -19.39 4.96
C LEU A 219 -17.17 -18.83 6.39
N LEU A 220 -18.29 -18.18 6.75
CA LEU A 220 -18.45 -17.58 8.08
C LEU A 220 -18.39 -18.64 9.20
N ARG A 221 -18.99 -19.81 9.00
CA ARG A 221 -18.92 -20.93 9.95
C ARG A 221 -17.47 -21.37 10.15
N ARG A 222 -16.73 -21.58 9.05
CA ARG A 222 -15.31 -22.02 9.10
C ARG A 222 -14.40 -20.98 9.74
N VAL A 223 -14.62 -19.68 9.48
CA VAL A 223 -13.90 -18.61 10.17
C VAL A 223 -14.13 -18.67 11.68
N ARG A 224 -15.38 -18.85 12.13
CA ARG A 224 -15.69 -18.93 13.57
C ARG A 224 -15.12 -20.18 14.22
N GLU A 225 -15.28 -21.36 13.60
CA GLU A 225 -14.73 -22.62 14.09
C GLU A 225 -13.20 -22.60 14.23
N ALA A 226 -12.51 -21.80 13.40
CA ALA A 226 -11.07 -21.61 13.48
C ALA A 226 -10.63 -20.70 14.66
N THR A 227 -11.55 -20.08 15.37
CA THR A 227 -11.25 -19.29 16.57
C THR A 227 -11.30 -20.14 17.85
N ARG A 228 -10.64 -19.65 18.92
CA ARG A 228 -10.43 -20.41 20.15
C ARG A 228 -11.70 -20.99 20.77
N ASP A 229 -12.83 -20.27 20.67
CA ASP A 229 -14.09 -20.62 21.33
C ASP A 229 -15.31 -20.60 20.36
N GLY A 230 -15.06 -20.51 19.07
CA GLY A 230 -16.10 -20.44 18.05
C GLY A 230 -16.89 -19.12 17.99
N ARG A 231 -16.48 -18.10 18.78
CA ARG A 231 -17.25 -16.85 18.91
C ARG A 231 -16.90 -15.79 17.87
N GLY A 232 -15.86 -16.02 17.10
CA GLY A 232 -15.37 -15.12 16.06
C GLY A 232 -13.97 -14.58 16.34
N VAL A 233 -13.41 -13.86 15.36
CA VAL A 233 -12.07 -13.31 15.42
C VAL A 233 -12.00 -12.09 16.33
N ASP A 234 -10.82 -11.81 16.90
CA ASP A 234 -10.59 -10.63 17.74
C ASP A 234 -10.64 -9.36 16.91
N GLN A 235 -10.02 -9.40 15.74
CA GLN A 235 -9.95 -8.28 14.81
C GLN A 235 -10.17 -8.73 13.36
N ALA A 236 -10.56 -7.79 12.51
CA ALA A 236 -10.56 -7.95 11.06
C ALA A 236 -9.85 -6.76 10.41
N ILE A 237 -9.03 -7.05 9.40
CA ILE A 237 -8.40 -6.05 8.52
C ILE A 237 -8.96 -6.27 7.12
N GLU A 238 -9.77 -5.32 6.68
CA GLU A 238 -10.46 -5.38 5.41
C GLU A 238 -9.58 -4.72 4.34
N CYS A 239 -9.14 -5.50 3.34
CA CYS A 239 -8.25 -5.05 2.26
C CYS A 239 -8.82 -5.27 0.85
N ALA A 240 -10.04 -5.77 0.73
CA ALA A 240 -10.67 -6.04 -0.57
C ALA A 240 -11.43 -4.83 -1.13
N GLY A 241 -12.04 -4.02 -0.25
CA GLY A 241 -12.84 -2.86 -0.63
C GLY A 241 -14.18 -3.22 -1.31
N VAL A 242 -14.75 -4.40 -1.02
CA VAL A 242 -16.03 -4.83 -1.59
C VAL A 242 -17.08 -5.07 -0.48
N PRO A 243 -18.37 -4.81 -0.75
CA PRO A 243 -19.44 -4.91 0.26
C PRO A 243 -19.49 -6.25 0.99
N GLU A 244 -19.26 -7.36 0.26
CA GLU A 244 -19.29 -8.72 0.80
C GLU A 244 -18.15 -8.95 1.81
N ALA A 245 -16.96 -8.40 1.55
CA ALA A 245 -15.82 -8.48 2.45
C ALA A 245 -16.04 -7.64 3.72
N HIS A 246 -16.59 -6.43 3.58
CA HIS A 246 -16.99 -5.60 4.71
C HIS A 246 -18.02 -6.33 5.58
N ARG A 247 -19.06 -6.95 4.95
CA ARG A 247 -20.08 -7.71 5.67
C ARG A 247 -19.49 -8.90 6.40
N LEU A 248 -18.60 -9.65 5.73
CA LEU A 248 -17.90 -10.77 6.36
C LEU A 248 -17.11 -10.30 7.60
N CYS A 249 -16.40 -9.20 7.53
CA CYS A 249 -15.67 -8.66 8.68
C CYS A 249 -16.61 -8.38 9.85
N VAL A 250 -17.75 -7.73 9.60
CA VAL A 250 -18.74 -7.42 10.64
C VAL A 250 -19.32 -8.71 11.24
N ASP A 251 -19.63 -9.72 10.44
CA ASP A 251 -20.23 -10.97 10.91
C ASP A 251 -19.23 -11.86 11.66
N ALA A 252 -17.98 -11.88 11.20
CA ALA A 252 -16.93 -12.75 11.74
C ALA A 252 -16.32 -12.27 13.04
N VAL A 253 -16.30 -10.96 13.28
CA VAL A 253 -15.70 -10.37 14.48
C VAL A 253 -16.57 -10.65 15.71
N ARG A 254 -15.94 -11.08 16.81
CA ARG A 254 -16.62 -11.32 18.10
C ARG A 254 -17.16 -10.03 18.73
N ARG A 255 -17.93 -10.16 19.79
CA ARG A 255 -18.33 -8.99 20.62
C ARG A 255 -17.08 -8.26 21.14
N ARG A 256 -17.12 -6.91 21.13
CA ARG A 256 -16.02 -6.01 21.47
C ARG A 256 -14.78 -6.20 20.56
N GLY A 257 -14.99 -6.75 19.36
CA GLY A 257 -13.91 -6.85 18.37
C GLY A 257 -13.72 -5.55 17.60
N VAL A 258 -12.63 -5.49 16.85
CA VAL A 258 -12.20 -4.30 16.11
C VAL A 258 -12.08 -4.62 14.63
N ILE A 259 -12.54 -3.68 13.79
CA ILE A 259 -12.42 -3.78 12.32
C ILE A 259 -11.62 -2.58 11.83
N GLY A 260 -10.53 -2.83 11.13
CA GLY A 260 -9.77 -1.83 10.37
C GLY A 260 -10.17 -1.90 8.90
N LEU A 261 -10.72 -0.81 8.35
CA LEU A 261 -11.03 -0.68 6.94
C LEU A 261 -9.84 -0.04 6.23
N VAL A 262 -9.25 -0.77 5.27
CA VAL A 262 -8.06 -0.37 4.50
C VAL A 262 -8.33 -0.40 3.01
N GLY A 263 -9.14 -1.35 2.54
CA GLY A 263 -9.51 -1.48 1.14
C GLY A 263 -10.36 -0.30 0.68
N GLU A 264 -9.93 0.37 -0.40
CA GLU A 264 -10.73 1.42 -1.03
C GLU A 264 -11.91 0.81 -1.78
N GLY A 265 -13.13 1.17 -1.36
CA GLY A 265 -14.35 0.60 -1.90
C GLY A 265 -15.57 1.52 -1.76
N GLY A 266 -16.70 0.96 -2.15
CA GLY A 266 -18.00 1.64 -2.09
C GLY A 266 -18.70 1.49 -0.73
N ALA A 267 -20.01 1.71 -0.72
CA ALA A 267 -20.85 1.64 0.46
C ALA A 267 -21.10 0.18 0.88
N PHE A 268 -21.28 -0.04 2.18
CA PHE A 268 -21.85 -1.25 2.75
C PHE A 268 -22.84 -0.91 3.87
N GLU A 269 -23.77 -1.80 4.16
CA GLU A 269 -24.83 -1.58 5.14
C GLU A 269 -24.43 -2.08 6.54
N LEU A 270 -24.76 -1.28 7.57
CA LEU A 270 -24.64 -1.62 8.98
C LEU A 270 -26.01 -1.51 9.66
N LYS A 271 -26.38 -2.55 10.40
CA LYS A 271 -27.54 -2.53 11.29
C LYS A 271 -27.10 -2.02 12.66
N ALA A 272 -27.48 -0.78 12.99
CA ALA A 272 -27.02 -0.10 14.20
C ALA A 272 -27.15 -0.93 15.47
N SER A 273 -28.32 -1.58 15.67
CA SER A 273 -28.59 -2.39 16.88
C SER A 273 -27.82 -3.72 16.89
N ASP A 274 -27.89 -4.48 15.81
CA ASP A 274 -27.37 -5.85 15.79
C ASP A 274 -25.86 -5.90 15.54
N ASP A 275 -25.36 -5.06 14.62
CA ASP A 275 -23.97 -5.05 14.26
C ASP A 275 -23.11 -4.21 15.24
N CYS A 276 -23.61 -3.03 15.63
CA CYS A 276 -22.81 -2.10 16.44
C CYS A 276 -23.13 -2.21 17.93
N LEU A 277 -24.39 -1.92 18.36
CA LEU A 277 -24.73 -1.82 19.78
C LEU A 277 -24.56 -3.14 20.52
N ARG A 278 -25.20 -4.24 20.06
CA ARG A 278 -25.17 -5.52 20.76
C ARG A 278 -23.83 -6.22 20.70
N LYS A 279 -23.01 -5.92 19.69
CA LYS A 279 -21.66 -6.42 19.58
C LYS A 279 -20.63 -5.46 20.23
N GLN A 280 -20.95 -4.19 20.45
CA GLN A 280 -20.01 -3.14 20.86
C GLN A 280 -18.77 -3.11 19.96
N LEU A 281 -19.00 -3.11 18.62
CA LEU A 281 -17.91 -3.08 17.66
C LEU A 281 -17.21 -1.74 17.63
N THR A 282 -15.91 -1.79 17.40
CA THR A 282 -15.10 -0.64 16.97
C THR A 282 -14.79 -0.80 15.49
N ILE A 283 -15.17 0.19 14.67
CA ILE A 283 -14.85 0.22 13.23
C ILE A 283 -14.01 1.46 12.98
N LEU A 284 -12.81 1.29 12.41
CA LEU A 284 -11.83 2.33 12.18
C LEU A 284 -11.46 2.36 10.69
N GLY A 285 -11.51 3.54 10.07
CA GLY A 285 -10.86 3.78 8.78
C GLY A 285 -9.35 3.93 8.98
N SER A 286 -8.56 3.35 8.12
CA SER A 286 -7.10 3.49 8.14
C SER A 286 -6.58 3.74 6.75
N TRP A 287 -5.97 4.92 6.54
CA TRP A 287 -5.38 5.28 5.26
C TRP A 287 -3.88 5.47 5.43
N TYR A 288 -3.08 4.58 4.83
CA TYR A 288 -1.64 4.50 4.97
C TYR A 288 -1.17 4.36 6.44
N TYR A 289 -0.19 5.15 6.86
CA TYR A 289 0.49 5.09 8.16
C TYR A 289 1.13 6.43 8.50
N LYS A 290 1.45 6.64 9.78
CA LYS A 290 2.07 7.88 10.25
C LYS A 290 3.53 7.99 9.80
N ARG A 291 4.04 9.22 9.71
CA ARG A 291 5.46 9.47 9.35
C ARG A 291 6.44 8.75 10.30
N GLN A 292 6.14 8.71 11.58
CA GLN A 292 6.96 8.03 12.59
C GLN A 292 6.90 6.49 12.52
N ASP A 293 6.00 5.93 11.78
CA ASP A 293 5.89 4.48 11.59
C ASP A 293 6.88 3.92 10.55
N VAL A 294 7.52 4.78 9.77
CA VAL A 294 8.45 4.37 8.71
C VAL A 294 9.62 3.54 9.27
N GLU A 295 10.26 4.02 10.34
CA GLU A 295 11.40 3.32 10.94
C GLU A 295 11.01 1.97 11.57
N PRO A 296 9.92 1.87 12.37
CA PRO A 296 9.39 0.57 12.78
C PRO A 296 9.08 -0.37 11.62
N LEU A 297 8.56 0.16 10.52
CA LEU A 297 8.22 -0.62 9.33
C LEU A 297 9.48 -1.15 8.61
N PHE A 298 10.54 -0.36 8.48
CA PHE A 298 11.81 -0.83 7.96
C PHE A 298 12.40 -1.96 8.83
N ARG A 299 12.30 -1.84 10.17
CA ARG A 299 12.73 -2.92 11.07
C ARG A 299 11.90 -4.19 10.90
N LEU A 300 10.58 -4.07 10.64
CA LEU A 300 9.72 -5.22 10.33
C LEU A 300 10.19 -5.88 9.01
N ILE A 301 10.46 -5.08 7.98
CA ILE A 301 10.96 -5.57 6.68
C ILE A 301 12.30 -6.32 6.89
N ALA A 302 13.22 -5.75 7.64
CA ALA A 302 14.53 -6.35 7.91
C ALA A 302 14.41 -7.73 8.59
N ARG A 303 13.49 -7.89 9.54
CA ARG A 303 13.23 -9.18 10.22
C ARG A 303 12.53 -10.20 9.31
N ASN A 304 11.78 -9.76 8.31
CA ASN A 304 10.95 -10.61 7.45
C ASN A 304 11.42 -10.65 5.99
N ARG A 305 12.71 -10.40 5.70
CA ARG A 305 13.24 -10.24 4.33
C ARG A 305 12.86 -11.38 3.39
N SER A 306 12.89 -12.63 3.86
CA SER A 306 12.49 -13.78 3.05
C SER A 306 11.05 -13.65 2.57
N LYS A 307 10.11 -13.36 3.47
CA LYS A 307 8.70 -13.17 3.14
C LYS A 307 8.49 -11.96 2.23
N ILE A 308 9.23 -10.88 2.46
CA ILE A 308 9.17 -9.67 1.62
C ILE A 308 9.58 -10.00 0.17
N ARG A 309 10.65 -10.77 -0.02
CA ARG A 309 11.09 -11.23 -1.35
C ARG A 309 10.07 -12.15 -2.01
N THR A 310 9.42 -13.03 -1.25
CA THR A 310 8.33 -13.90 -1.72
C THR A 310 7.12 -13.06 -2.19
N MET A 311 6.81 -11.95 -1.51
CA MET A 311 5.74 -11.04 -1.95
C MET A 311 6.04 -10.34 -3.28
N ILE A 312 7.31 -10.10 -3.61
CA ILE A 312 7.72 -9.47 -4.88
C ILE A 312 7.74 -10.55 -5.96
N THR A 313 6.61 -10.76 -6.61
CA THR A 313 6.43 -11.87 -7.56
C THR A 313 6.89 -11.56 -8.98
N HIS A 314 6.85 -10.30 -9.39
CA HIS A 314 7.14 -9.90 -10.77
C HIS A 314 7.93 -8.60 -10.83
N ARG A 315 8.79 -8.52 -11.84
CA ARG A 315 9.54 -7.32 -12.22
C ARG A 315 9.35 -7.09 -13.71
N PHE A 316 8.95 -5.89 -14.07
CA PHE A 316 8.77 -5.50 -15.46
C PHE A 316 9.57 -4.24 -15.76
N PRO A 317 10.21 -4.15 -16.93
CA PRO A 317 10.64 -2.85 -17.45
C PRO A 317 9.42 -1.96 -17.66
N MET A 318 9.56 -0.67 -17.44
CA MET A 318 8.46 0.28 -17.64
C MET A 318 7.92 0.25 -19.07
N SER A 319 8.77 -0.13 -20.04
CA SER A 319 8.37 -0.36 -21.44
C SER A 319 7.34 -1.49 -21.64
N ARG A 320 7.19 -2.39 -20.66
CA ARG A 320 6.22 -3.50 -20.67
C ARG A 320 5.13 -3.34 -19.61
N VAL A 321 4.82 -2.11 -19.21
CA VAL A 321 3.84 -1.83 -18.16
C VAL A 321 2.43 -2.35 -18.48
N GLN A 322 2.06 -2.39 -19.78
CA GLN A 322 0.78 -2.93 -20.21
C GLN A 322 0.64 -4.41 -19.85
N GLU A 323 1.67 -5.21 -20.06
CA GLU A 323 1.68 -6.63 -19.67
C GLU A 323 1.55 -6.79 -18.15
N ALA A 324 2.19 -5.91 -17.39
CA ALA A 324 2.09 -5.90 -15.94
C ALA A 324 0.65 -5.60 -15.47
N PHE A 325 -0.03 -4.62 -16.09
CA PHE A 325 -1.44 -4.34 -15.79
C PHE A 325 -2.35 -5.53 -16.12
N GLU A 326 -2.16 -6.17 -17.27
CA GLU A 326 -2.94 -7.34 -17.66
C GLU A 326 -2.76 -8.50 -16.67
N LEU A 327 -1.55 -8.72 -16.17
CA LEU A 327 -1.27 -9.74 -15.18
C LEU A 327 -1.94 -9.41 -13.82
N GLN A 328 -1.94 -8.14 -13.41
CA GLN A 328 -2.64 -7.69 -12.22
C GLN A 328 -4.17 -7.89 -12.32
N LEU A 329 -4.75 -7.64 -13.50
CA LEU A 329 -6.17 -7.85 -13.75
C LEU A 329 -6.60 -9.32 -13.62
N ARG A 330 -5.71 -10.27 -13.89
CA ARG A 330 -5.95 -11.70 -13.69
C ARG A 330 -5.77 -12.16 -12.24
N ALA A 331 -5.37 -11.25 -11.33
CA ALA A 331 -5.05 -11.56 -9.94
C ALA A 331 -3.95 -12.63 -9.75
N GLU A 332 -3.04 -12.76 -10.72
CA GLU A 332 -1.91 -13.71 -10.74
C GLU A 332 -0.62 -13.05 -10.22
N THR A 333 -0.74 -12.06 -9.34
CA THR A 333 0.39 -11.33 -8.79
C THR A 333 0.29 -11.15 -7.27
N GLY A 334 1.44 -11.14 -6.61
CA GLY A 334 1.66 -10.44 -5.37
C GLY A 334 2.02 -8.97 -5.66
N LYS A 335 3.18 -8.49 -5.24
CA LYS A 335 3.67 -7.16 -5.62
C LYS A 335 4.44 -7.23 -6.93
N VAL A 336 4.08 -6.32 -7.84
CA VAL A 336 4.78 -6.10 -9.11
C VAL A 336 5.64 -4.85 -8.96
N LEU A 337 6.87 -4.91 -9.43
CA LEU A 337 7.80 -3.78 -9.45
C LEU A 337 8.07 -3.37 -10.91
N LEU A 338 8.02 -2.08 -11.20
CA LEU A 338 8.46 -1.51 -12.45
C LEU A 338 9.88 -0.96 -12.32
N ASP A 339 10.72 -1.25 -13.34
CA ASP A 339 12.01 -0.60 -13.54
C ASP A 339 11.83 0.54 -14.56
N PRO A 340 11.97 1.82 -14.15
CA PRO A 340 11.80 2.95 -15.07
C PRO A 340 12.92 3.10 -16.09
N TRP A 341 14.01 2.32 -15.99
CA TRP A 341 15.21 2.48 -16.83
C TRP A 341 15.39 1.38 -17.88
N ALA A 342 14.62 0.28 -17.77
CA ALA A 342 14.66 -0.85 -18.68
C ALA A 342 13.55 -0.84 -19.75
#